data_ddb54b9ed707adcb51a816a9180d82e9
#
_entry.id   ddb54b9ed707adcb51a816a9180d82e9
#
_cell.length_a   1.000
_cell.length_b   1.000
_cell.length_c   1.000
_cell.angle_alpha   90.00
_cell.angle_beta   90.00
_cell.angle_gamma   90.00
#
_symmetry.space_group_name_H-M   'P 1'
#
loop_
_entity.id
_entity.type
_entity.pdbx_description
1 polymer ?
#
loop_
_entity_poly.entity_id
_entity_poly.type
_entity_poly.pdbx_seq_one_letter_code
_entity_poly.pdbx_strand_id
1 'polypeptide(L)'
;MKPSAREKILEVVLELLEGPKGLDAVTMRAVAARSGITAMAIYRHFASRDALLEAATVAEYGRMSGYFARAAARKNVKGLRGMLGYFDYACDHPHLFRYMFSSNRKDFFTFPAELKAGKSPTLNMLHADVARLMEDGVLKKDDVFETSLTIWAHAHGLMTLYVDGRVKLPRNSFRKLYMRSLNRLLDGIRK
;
A
#
# COMPACT_ATOMS: atom_id res chain seq x y z
N MET A 1 -20.12 11.26 -11.64
CA MET A 1 -20.75 9.95 -11.98
C MET A 1 -21.14 9.29 -10.67
N LYS A 2 -22.34 8.73 -10.52
CA LYS A 2 -22.73 7.99 -9.30
C LYS A 2 -21.97 6.65 -9.27
N PRO A 3 -21.41 6.22 -8.10
CA PRO A 3 -20.74 4.95 -8.01
C PRO A 3 -21.69 3.78 -8.32
N SER A 4 -21.19 2.76 -9.00
CA SER A 4 -21.91 1.52 -9.30
C SER A 4 -22.24 0.74 -8.01
N ALA A 5 -23.17 -0.21 -8.08
CA ALA A 5 -23.46 -1.08 -6.93
C ALA A 5 -22.21 -1.87 -6.48
N ARG A 6 -21.38 -2.30 -7.43
CA ARG A 6 -20.14 -3.00 -7.15
C ARG A 6 -19.13 -2.11 -6.38
N GLU A 7 -18.95 -0.86 -6.79
CA GLU A 7 -18.08 0.10 -6.13
C GLU A 7 -18.55 0.40 -4.71
N LYS A 8 -19.86 0.61 -4.50
CA LYS A 8 -20.44 0.81 -3.16
C LYS A 8 -20.19 -0.38 -2.22
N ILE A 9 -20.30 -1.61 -2.73
CA ILE A 9 -19.99 -2.81 -1.94
C ILE A 9 -18.51 -2.81 -1.55
N LEU A 10 -17.60 -2.47 -2.46
CA LEU A 10 -16.16 -2.41 -2.18
C LEU A 10 -15.82 -1.32 -1.16
N GLU A 11 -16.45 -0.14 -1.24
CA GLU A 11 -16.30 0.93 -0.24
C GLU A 11 -16.68 0.42 1.16
N VAL A 12 -17.83 -0.26 1.29
CA VAL A 12 -18.26 -0.84 2.58
C VAL A 12 -17.27 -1.89 3.09
N VAL A 13 -16.68 -2.71 2.22
CA VAL A 13 -15.65 -3.68 2.61
C VAL A 13 -14.41 -2.97 3.15
N LEU A 14 -13.94 -1.92 2.46
CA LEU A 14 -12.78 -1.14 2.90
C LEU A 14 -13.03 -0.42 4.22
N GLU A 15 -14.24 0.11 4.44
CA GLU A 15 -14.64 0.68 5.73
C GLU A 15 -14.62 -0.37 6.86
N LEU A 16 -15.10 -1.59 6.60
CA LEU A 16 -15.08 -2.68 7.57
C LEU A 16 -13.65 -3.11 7.90
N LEU A 17 -12.77 -3.18 6.88
CA LEU A 17 -11.35 -3.50 7.05
C LEU A 17 -10.61 -2.41 7.84
N GLU A 18 -10.97 -1.13 7.67
CA GLU A 18 -10.39 -0.03 8.43
C GLU A 18 -10.91 0.04 9.86
N GLY A 19 -12.00 -0.64 10.17
CA GLY A 19 -12.55 -0.73 11.52
C GLY A 19 -11.71 -1.58 12.47
N PRO A 20 -11.98 -1.52 13.79
CA PRO A 20 -11.16 -2.17 14.83
C PRO A 20 -11.14 -3.70 14.74
N LYS A 21 -12.13 -4.33 14.11
CA LYS A 21 -12.20 -5.78 13.88
C LYS A 21 -11.49 -6.22 12.59
N GLY A 22 -11.13 -5.27 11.71
CA GLY A 22 -10.42 -5.55 10.46
C GLY A 22 -11.08 -6.66 9.64
N LEU A 23 -10.28 -7.65 9.24
CA LEU A 23 -10.71 -8.78 8.41
C LEU A 23 -11.87 -9.60 9.01
N ASP A 24 -11.97 -9.68 10.33
CA ASP A 24 -13.02 -10.44 11.03
C ASP A 24 -14.40 -9.77 10.90
N ALA A 25 -14.45 -8.46 10.64
CA ALA A 25 -15.70 -7.75 10.39
C ALA A 25 -16.27 -8.05 8.98
N VAL A 26 -15.46 -8.51 8.05
CA VAL A 26 -15.87 -8.69 6.65
C VAL A 26 -16.52 -10.06 6.47
N THR A 27 -17.82 -10.12 6.61
CA THR A 27 -18.65 -11.27 6.25
C THR A 27 -19.68 -10.87 5.20
N MET A 28 -20.13 -11.80 4.33
CA MET A 28 -21.14 -11.49 3.32
C MET A 28 -22.41 -10.89 3.91
N ARG A 29 -22.80 -11.31 5.14
CA ARG A 29 -23.97 -10.76 5.86
C ARG A 29 -23.72 -9.33 6.36
N ALA A 30 -22.55 -9.08 6.94
CA ALA A 30 -22.19 -7.75 7.45
C ALA A 30 -22.09 -6.73 6.32
N VAL A 31 -21.47 -7.12 5.20
CA VAL A 31 -21.36 -6.28 4.00
C VAL A 31 -22.75 -6.00 3.43
N ALA A 32 -23.62 -7.01 3.32
CA ALA A 32 -25.00 -6.85 2.84
C ALA A 32 -25.79 -5.85 3.71
N ALA A 33 -25.79 -6.06 5.01
CA ALA A 33 -26.49 -5.20 5.97
C ALA A 33 -26.02 -3.75 5.86
N ARG A 34 -24.70 -3.55 5.78
CA ARG A 34 -24.12 -2.19 5.73
C ARG A 34 -24.30 -1.52 4.35
N SER A 35 -24.39 -2.31 3.28
CA SER A 35 -24.68 -1.82 1.92
C SER A 35 -26.17 -1.57 1.67
N GLY A 36 -27.04 -1.94 2.60
CA GLY A 36 -28.52 -1.83 2.42
C GLY A 36 -29.09 -2.77 1.35
N ILE A 37 -28.44 -3.91 1.09
CA ILE A 37 -28.87 -4.91 0.10
C ILE A 37 -28.90 -6.31 0.72
N THR A 38 -29.45 -7.29 -0.01
CA THR A 38 -29.48 -8.68 0.45
C THR A 38 -28.12 -9.37 0.20
N ALA A 39 -27.81 -10.41 0.99
CA ALA A 39 -26.62 -11.23 0.76
C ALA A 39 -26.62 -11.86 -0.64
N MET A 40 -27.80 -12.24 -1.16
CA MET A 40 -27.96 -12.75 -2.52
C MET A 40 -27.56 -11.72 -3.59
N ALA A 41 -27.84 -10.44 -3.34
CA ALA A 41 -27.43 -9.37 -4.25
C ALA A 41 -25.90 -9.22 -4.28
N ILE A 42 -25.19 -9.43 -3.16
CA ILE A 42 -23.71 -9.43 -3.14
C ILE A 42 -23.17 -10.60 -3.95
N TYR A 43 -23.75 -11.82 -3.81
CA TYR A 43 -23.31 -12.99 -4.57
C TYR A 43 -23.45 -12.84 -6.10
N ARG A 44 -24.31 -11.93 -6.59
CA ARG A 44 -24.37 -11.58 -8.02
C ARG A 44 -23.13 -10.82 -8.51
N HIS A 45 -22.43 -10.12 -7.61
CA HIS A 45 -21.24 -9.34 -7.94
C HIS A 45 -19.93 -10.06 -7.58
N PHE A 46 -19.95 -10.90 -6.53
CA PHE A 46 -18.77 -11.58 -6.00
C PHE A 46 -19.13 -13.01 -5.61
N ALA A 47 -18.54 -13.98 -6.27
CA ALA A 47 -18.86 -15.40 -6.10
C ALA A 47 -18.59 -15.94 -4.67
N SER A 48 -17.68 -15.29 -3.93
CA SER A 48 -17.29 -15.68 -2.58
C SER A 48 -16.77 -14.49 -1.78
N ARG A 49 -16.59 -14.69 -0.47
CA ARG A 49 -15.90 -13.74 0.40
C ARG A 49 -14.45 -13.48 -0.07
N ASP A 50 -13.76 -14.52 -0.51
CA ASP A 50 -12.39 -14.40 -1.01
C ASP A 50 -12.34 -13.55 -2.28
N ALA A 51 -13.26 -13.77 -3.25
CA ALA A 51 -13.37 -12.93 -4.45
C ALA A 51 -13.74 -11.47 -4.13
N LEU A 52 -14.55 -11.25 -3.10
CA LEU A 52 -14.89 -9.90 -2.62
C LEU A 52 -13.65 -9.20 -2.02
N LEU A 53 -12.88 -9.92 -1.20
CA LEU A 53 -11.65 -9.40 -0.58
C LEU A 53 -10.55 -9.12 -1.62
N GLU A 54 -10.41 -9.99 -2.61
CA GLU A 54 -9.48 -9.78 -3.73
C GLU A 54 -9.84 -8.51 -4.51
N ALA A 55 -11.11 -8.32 -4.84
CA ALA A 55 -11.56 -7.12 -5.52
C ALA A 55 -11.38 -5.85 -4.68
N ALA A 56 -11.59 -5.92 -3.35
CA ALA A 56 -11.32 -4.81 -2.44
C ALA A 56 -9.83 -4.49 -2.38
N THR A 57 -8.97 -5.51 -2.39
CA THR A 57 -7.51 -5.34 -2.46
C THR A 57 -7.08 -4.61 -3.73
N VAL A 58 -7.63 -4.98 -4.89
CA VAL A 58 -7.33 -4.29 -6.16
C VAL A 58 -7.76 -2.82 -6.11
N ALA A 59 -8.94 -2.54 -5.56
CA ALA A 59 -9.42 -1.17 -5.38
C ALA A 59 -8.51 -0.36 -4.44
N GLU A 60 -8.00 -0.99 -3.37
CA GLU A 60 -7.12 -0.35 -2.40
C GLU A 60 -5.72 -0.08 -2.96
N TYR A 61 -5.19 -0.94 -3.82
CA TYR A 61 -3.97 -0.62 -4.59
C TYR A 61 -4.15 0.64 -5.44
N GLY A 62 -5.33 0.83 -6.05
CA GLY A 62 -5.66 2.06 -6.78
C GLY A 62 -5.64 3.29 -5.88
N ARG A 63 -6.21 3.22 -4.67
CA ARG A 63 -6.18 4.30 -3.67
C ARG A 63 -4.75 4.60 -3.24
N MET A 64 -3.97 3.58 -2.89
CA MET A 64 -2.56 3.71 -2.50
C MET A 64 -1.74 4.36 -3.63
N SER A 65 -1.93 3.96 -4.89
CA SER A 65 -1.28 4.58 -6.05
C SER A 65 -1.57 6.08 -6.15
N GLY A 66 -2.78 6.52 -5.76
CA GLY A 66 -3.13 7.94 -5.66
C GLY A 66 -2.28 8.70 -4.62
N TYR A 67 -1.92 8.09 -3.50
CA TYR A 67 -0.99 8.68 -2.52
C TYR A 67 0.41 8.86 -3.11
N PHE A 68 0.91 7.87 -3.84
CA PHE A 68 2.21 7.95 -4.52
C PHE A 68 2.21 9.05 -5.58
N ALA A 69 1.17 9.12 -6.42
CA ALA A 69 1.07 10.15 -7.46
C ALA A 69 1.04 11.57 -6.87
N ARG A 70 0.27 11.80 -5.81
CA ARG A 70 0.24 13.08 -5.10
C ARG A 70 1.58 13.44 -4.48
N ALA A 71 2.29 12.46 -3.92
CA ALA A 71 3.62 12.68 -3.37
C ALA A 71 4.65 12.99 -4.46
N ALA A 72 4.60 12.29 -5.60
CA ALA A 72 5.46 12.53 -6.75
C ALA A 72 5.29 13.92 -7.35
N ALA A 73 4.08 14.47 -7.33
CA ALA A 73 3.77 15.83 -7.82
C ALA A 73 4.36 16.97 -6.95
N ARG A 74 4.80 16.68 -5.72
CA ARG A 74 5.38 17.70 -4.81
C ARG A 74 6.76 18.16 -5.29
N LYS A 75 6.88 19.41 -5.75
CA LYS A 75 8.12 19.96 -6.33
C LYS A 75 9.31 20.05 -5.34
N ASN A 76 9.05 20.15 -4.04
CA ASN A 76 10.06 20.42 -3.02
C ASN A 76 10.68 19.16 -2.37
N VAL A 77 10.41 17.98 -2.89
CA VAL A 77 10.97 16.73 -2.38
C VAL A 77 11.91 16.13 -3.40
N LYS A 78 13.19 16.00 -3.03
CA LYS A 78 14.22 15.31 -3.84
C LYS A 78 14.20 13.79 -3.53
N GLY A 79 14.57 12.96 -4.50
CA GLY A 79 14.71 11.52 -4.34
C GLY A 79 13.41 10.74 -4.51
N LEU A 80 13.22 9.69 -3.72
CA LEU A 80 12.11 8.74 -3.82
C LEU A 80 10.80 9.33 -3.24
N ARG A 81 10.17 10.21 -4.01
CA ARG A 81 8.94 10.92 -3.61
C ARG A 81 7.79 9.98 -3.27
N GLY A 82 7.70 8.83 -3.97
CA GLY A 82 6.71 7.80 -3.71
C GLY A 82 6.73 7.30 -2.27
N MET A 83 7.89 7.27 -1.61
CA MET A 83 8.01 6.82 -0.22
C MET A 83 7.30 7.74 0.79
N LEU A 84 7.10 9.03 0.45
CA LEU A 84 6.22 9.92 1.23
C LEU A 84 4.75 9.56 1.06
N GLY A 85 4.34 9.16 -0.13
CA GLY A 85 2.98 8.65 -0.37
C GLY A 85 2.72 7.38 0.44
N TYR A 86 3.71 6.49 0.50
CA TYR A 86 3.67 5.28 1.33
C TYR A 86 3.49 5.61 2.82
N PHE A 87 4.27 6.56 3.33
CA PHE A 87 4.15 7.07 4.69
C PHE A 87 2.76 7.65 4.96
N ASP A 88 2.31 8.56 4.09
CA ASP A 88 1.01 9.24 4.27
C ASP A 88 -0.13 8.21 4.25
N TYR A 89 -0.11 7.25 3.31
CA TYR A 89 -1.09 6.16 3.25
C TYR A 89 -1.14 5.32 4.53
N ALA A 90 0.00 4.84 5.01
CA ALA A 90 0.07 4.00 6.20
C ALA A 90 -0.38 4.74 7.48
N CYS A 91 -0.16 6.06 7.55
CA CYS A 91 -0.63 6.88 8.67
C CYS A 91 -2.12 7.18 8.60
N ASP A 92 -2.68 7.36 7.40
CA ASP A 92 -4.10 7.68 7.20
C ASP A 92 -4.98 6.43 7.27
N HIS A 93 -4.42 5.24 6.90
CA HIS A 93 -5.13 3.97 6.81
C HIS A 93 -4.37 2.83 7.52
N PRO A 94 -4.15 2.90 8.86
CA PRO A 94 -3.29 1.95 9.56
C PRO A 94 -3.82 0.51 9.55
N HIS A 95 -5.14 0.31 9.60
CA HIS A 95 -5.73 -1.03 9.57
C HIS A 95 -5.71 -1.62 8.15
N LEU A 96 -6.01 -0.81 7.12
CA LEU A 96 -5.84 -1.22 5.73
C LEU A 96 -4.38 -1.51 5.39
N PHE A 97 -3.44 -0.69 5.89
CA PHE A 97 -2.02 -0.97 5.75
C PHE A 97 -1.65 -2.34 6.30
N ARG A 98 -2.07 -2.67 7.55
CA ARG A 98 -1.84 -4.00 8.12
C ARG A 98 -2.48 -5.10 7.27
N TYR A 99 -3.73 -4.91 6.82
CA TYR A 99 -4.42 -5.88 5.97
C TYR A 99 -3.68 -6.11 4.65
N MET A 100 -3.29 -5.04 3.96
CA MET A 100 -2.61 -5.12 2.64
C MET A 100 -1.30 -5.90 2.69
N PHE A 101 -0.59 -5.87 3.82
CA PHE A 101 0.70 -6.54 4.00
C PHE A 101 0.65 -7.72 4.98
N SER A 102 -0.55 -8.18 5.33
CA SER A 102 -0.75 -9.35 6.21
C SER A 102 -0.43 -10.65 5.48
N SER A 103 0.27 -11.56 6.15
CA SER A 103 0.51 -12.93 5.70
C SER A 103 -0.77 -13.81 5.62
N ASN A 104 -1.87 -13.34 6.21
CA ASN A 104 -3.16 -14.06 6.19
C ASN A 104 -3.93 -13.90 4.88
N ARG A 105 -3.42 -13.13 3.93
CA ARG A 105 -4.04 -12.99 2.60
C ARG A 105 -3.67 -14.16 1.71
N LYS A 106 -4.66 -14.70 1.00
CA LYS A 106 -4.46 -15.79 0.02
C LYS A 106 -3.92 -15.30 -1.32
N ASP A 107 -4.16 -14.02 -1.65
CA ASP A 107 -3.73 -13.34 -2.88
C ASP A 107 -2.38 -12.60 -2.71
N PHE A 108 -1.55 -13.08 -1.80
CA PHE A 108 -0.25 -12.51 -1.52
C PHE A 108 0.73 -12.79 -2.66
N PHE A 109 1.40 -11.76 -3.14
CA PHE A 109 2.42 -11.91 -4.18
C PHE A 109 3.66 -12.60 -3.63
N THR A 110 4.08 -13.70 -4.28
CA THR A 110 5.25 -14.46 -3.86
C THR A 110 6.53 -13.92 -4.47
N PHE A 111 7.57 -13.87 -3.65
CA PHE A 111 8.93 -13.56 -4.06
C PHE A 111 9.63 -14.82 -4.58
N PRO A 112 10.48 -14.75 -5.63
CA PRO A 112 10.75 -13.57 -6.46
C PRO A 112 9.84 -13.47 -7.69
N ALA A 113 9.16 -14.56 -8.07
CA ALA A 113 8.56 -14.71 -9.39
C ALA A 113 7.48 -13.66 -9.69
N GLU A 114 6.48 -13.52 -8.80
CA GLU A 114 5.35 -12.62 -9.06
C GLU A 114 5.70 -11.15 -8.92
N LEU A 115 6.61 -10.82 -7.99
CA LEU A 115 7.10 -9.45 -7.84
C LEU A 115 7.97 -9.05 -9.04
N LYS A 116 8.86 -9.95 -9.54
CA LYS A 116 9.63 -9.71 -10.76
C LYS A 116 8.76 -9.65 -12.01
N ALA A 117 7.63 -10.37 -12.02
CA ALA A 117 6.63 -10.29 -13.10
C ALA A 117 5.79 -9.00 -13.07
N GLY A 118 6.06 -8.08 -12.14
CA GLY A 118 5.40 -6.78 -12.09
C GLY A 118 3.96 -6.82 -11.56
N LYS A 119 3.59 -7.84 -10.80
CA LYS A 119 2.22 -7.97 -10.26
C LYS A 119 1.89 -6.97 -9.13
N SER A 120 2.90 -6.33 -8.53
CA SER A 120 2.71 -5.32 -7.49
C SER A 120 2.74 -3.90 -8.07
N PRO A 121 1.60 -3.21 -8.21
CA PRO A 121 1.55 -1.87 -8.79
C PRO A 121 2.44 -0.85 -8.05
N THR A 122 2.48 -0.94 -6.72
CA THR A 122 3.25 -0.01 -5.88
C THR A 122 4.76 -0.25 -5.97
N LEU A 123 5.19 -1.52 -6.07
CA LEU A 123 6.59 -1.85 -6.28
C LEU A 123 7.05 -1.45 -7.68
N ASN A 124 6.20 -1.60 -8.71
CA ASN A 124 6.50 -1.15 -10.06
C ASN A 124 6.76 0.35 -10.14
N MET A 125 6.00 1.16 -9.37
CA MET A 125 6.25 2.61 -9.29
C MET A 125 7.62 2.92 -8.66
N LEU A 126 8.00 2.16 -7.63
CA LEU A 126 9.32 2.30 -7.02
C LEU A 126 10.44 1.85 -7.96
N HIS A 127 10.25 0.74 -8.70
CA HIS A 127 11.19 0.28 -9.74
C HIS A 127 11.44 1.37 -10.79
N ALA A 128 10.38 2.00 -11.29
CA ALA A 128 10.51 3.07 -12.29
C ALA A 128 11.28 4.28 -11.73
N ASP A 129 11.04 4.66 -10.47
CA ASP A 129 11.78 5.75 -9.82
C ASP A 129 13.26 5.39 -9.62
N VAL A 130 13.57 4.17 -9.17
CA VAL A 130 14.95 3.69 -8.96
C VAL A 130 15.70 3.62 -10.29
N ALA A 131 15.10 3.03 -11.34
CA ALA A 131 15.70 2.93 -12.66
C ALA A 131 16.08 4.33 -13.19
N ARG A 132 15.13 5.26 -13.12
CA ARG A 132 15.36 6.66 -13.54
C ARG A 132 16.51 7.31 -12.75
N LEU A 133 16.57 7.14 -11.44
CA LEU A 133 17.64 7.72 -10.61
C LEU A 133 19.01 7.10 -10.91
N MET A 134 19.07 5.84 -11.34
CA MET A 134 20.29 5.19 -11.82
C MET A 134 20.70 5.72 -13.20
N GLU A 135 19.74 5.92 -14.11
CA GLU A 135 19.97 6.51 -15.44
C GLU A 135 20.46 7.97 -15.32
N ASP A 136 19.85 8.75 -14.43
CA ASP A 136 20.24 10.15 -14.14
C ASP A 136 21.59 10.25 -13.40
N GLY A 137 22.22 9.13 -13.03
CA GLY A 137 23.49 9.07 -12.30
C GLY A 137 23.41 9.56 -10.86
N VAL A 138 22.22 9.62 -10.28
CA VAL A 138 22.00 9.97 -8.86
C VAL A 138 22.28 8.78 -7.95
N LEU A 139 21.88 7.57 -8.38
CA LEU A 139 22.20 6.31 -7.73
C LEU A 139 23.30 5.58 -8.51
N LYS A 140 24.06 4.74 -7.82
CA LYS A 140 24.98 3.79 -8.44
C LYS A 140 24.17 2.85 -9.35
N LYS A 141 24.73 2.46 -10.50
CA LYS A 141 24.15 1.41 -11.33
C LYS A 141 24.24 0.10 -10.60
N ASP A 142 23.11 -0.56 -10.41
CA ASP A 142 22.94 -1.84 -9.73
C ASP A 142 21.67 -2.53 -10.23
N ASP A 143 21.34 -3.72 -9.70
CA ASP A 143 20.07 -4.37 -9.97
C ASP A 143 18.91 -3.52 -9.44
N VAL A 144 18.05 -3.08 -10.34
CA VAL A 144 16.90 -2.21 -10.02
C VAL A 144 15.94 -2.90 -9.06
N PHE A 145 15.71 -4.21 -9.24
CA PHE A 145 14.79 -4.96 -8.41
C PHE A 145 15.32 -5.09 -6.97
N GLU A 146 16.58 -5.50 -6.80
CA GLU A 146 17.19 -5.68 -5.47
C GLU A 146 17.32 -4.34 -4.74
N THR A 147 17.69 -3.28 -5.45
CA THR A 147 17.75 -1.92 -4.90
C THR A 147 16.35 -1.45 -4.44
N SER A 148 15.33 -1.67 -5.27
CA SER A 148 13.95 -1.30 -4.92
C SER A 148 13.42 -2.12 -3.74
N LEU A 149 13.72 -3.41 -3.70
CA LEU A 149 13.34 -4.29 -2.59
C LEU A 149 14.00 -3.83 -1.29
N THR A 150 15.28 -3.47 -1.32
CA THR A 150 16.00 -2.94 -0.15
C THR A 150 15.37 -1.66 0.37
N ILE A 151 15.04 -0.72 -0.51
CA ILE A 151 14.40 0.55 -0.14
C ILE A 151 13.00 0.29 0.44
N TRP A 152 12.23 -0.56 -0.23
CA TRP A 152 10.88 -0.90 0.24
C TRP A 152 10.91 -1.63 1.59
N ALA A 153 11.76 -2.64 1.76
CA ALA A 153 11.88 -3.40 3.01
C ALA A 153 12.24 -2.48 4.20
N HIS A 154 13.17 -1.53 3.99
CA HIS A 154 13.53 -0.54 5.00
C HIS A 154 12.35 0.38 5.35
N ALA A 155 11.69 0.94 4.34
CA ALA A 155 10.53 1.81 4.52
C ALA A 155 9.37 1.07 5.20
N HIS A 156 9.07 -0.15 4.74
CA HIS A 156 8.02 -1.00 5.29
C HIS A 156 8.28 -1.37 6.75
N GLY A 157 9.51 -1.77 7.09
CA GLY A 157 9.88 -2.09 8.46
C GLY A 157 9.66 -0.92 9.41
N LEU A 158 10.06 0.30 9.04
CA LEU A 158 9.81 1.50 9.84
C LEU A 158 8.32 1.80 9.98
N MET A 159 7.55 1.68 8.91
CA MET A 159 6.11 1.93 8.95
C MET A 159 5.38 0.89 9.80
N THR A 160 5.75 -0.39 9.71
CA THR A 160 5.18 -1.46 10.53
C THR A 160 5.44 -1.19 12.02
N LEU A 161 6.69 -0.85 12.40
CA LEU A 161 7.02 -0.49 13.78
C LEU A 161 6.17 0.68 14.30
N TYR A 162 5.89 1.67 13.46
CA TYR A 162 5.08 2.83 13.83
C TYR A 162 3.59 2.49 13.94
N VAL A 163 3.04 1.86 12.92
CA VAL A 163 1.62 1.47 12.86
C VAL A 163 1.26 0.48 13.97
N ASP A 164 2.19 -0.40 14.37
CA ASP A 164 2.01 -1.35 15.47
C ASP A 164 2.30 -0.74 16.85
N GLY A 165 2.54 0.56 16.93
CA GLY A 165 2.73 1.28 18.19
C GLY A 165 4.05 0.97 18.91
N ARG A 166 5.01 0.32 18.22
CA ARG A 166 6.37 0.07 18.73
C ARG A 166 7.20 1.36 18.76
N VAL A 167 6.94 2.28 17.85
CA VAL A 167 7.54 3.62 17.81
C VAL A 167 6.47 4.63 18.23
N LYS A 168 6.58 5.15 19.45
CA LYS A 168 5.63 6.12 20.02
C LYS A 168 6.11 7.55 19.82
N LEU A 169 5.97 8.06 18.60
CA LEU A 169 6.30 9.43 18.24
C LEU A 169 5.09 10.12 17.61
N PRO A 170 4.91 11.44 17.80
CA PRO A 170 3.96 12.21 17.01
C PRO A 170 4.25 12.06 15.50
N ARG A 171 3.20 12.04 14.66
CA ARG A 171 3.29 11.83 13.21
C ARG A 171 4.40 12.66 12.54
N ASN A 172 4.47 13.96 12.85
CA ASN A 172 5.47 14.86 12.26
C ASN A 172 6.91 14.52 12.69
N SER A 173 7.11 14.09 13.93
CA SER A 173 8.43 13.67 14.45
C SER A 173 8.84 12.36 13.80
N PHE A 174 7.92 11.41 13.69
CA PHE A 174 8.18 10.15 13.00
C PHE A 174 8.45 10.35 11.51
N ARG A 175 7.72 11.24 10.82
CA ARG A 175 7.99 11.60 9.43
C ARG A 175 9.43 12.10 9.22
N LYS A 176 9.92 12.96 10.13
CA LYS A 176 11.31 13.44 10.07
C LYS A 176 12.31 12.29 10.26
N LEU A 177 12.04 11.37 11.19
CA LEU A 177 12.86 10.18 11.42
C LEU A 177 12.86 9.27 10.17
N TYR A 178 11.68 8.95 9.65
CA TYR A 178 11.49 8.12 8.46
C TYR A 178 12.27 8.66 7.26
N MET A 179 12.15 9.95 6.97
CA MET A 179 12.87 10.59 5.85
C MET A 179 14.39 10.61 6.07
N ARG A 180 14.86 10.89 7.30
CA ARG A 180 16.31 10.83 7.60
C ARG A 180 16.85 9.42 7.44
N SER A 181 16.11 8.40 7.85
CA SER A 181 16.52 7.00 7.75
C SER A 181 16.59 6.54 6.29
N LEU A 182 15.60 6.91 5.47
CA LEU A 182 15.64 6.67 4.02
C LEU A 182 16.81 7.39 3.35
N ASN A 183 17.08 8.65 3.71
CA ASN A 183 18.22 9.38 3.14
C ASN A 183 19.56 8.71 3.49
N ARG A 184 19.74 8.21 4.72
CA ARG A 184 20.96 7.45 5.08
C ARG A 184 21.13 6.18 4.25
N LEU A 185 20.02 5.46 3.98
CA LEU A 185 20.06 4.31 3.08
C LEU A 185 20.48 4.74 1.67
N LEU A 186 19.84 5.79 1.14
CA LEU A 186 20.15 6.31 -0.19
C LEU A 186 21.60 6.84 -0.28
N ASP A 187 22.12 7.48 0.75
CA ASP A 187 23.52 7.98 0.79
C ASP A 187 24.53 6.83 0.63
N GLY A 188 24.20 5.61 1.12
CA GLY A 188 25.02 4.42 0.92
C GLY A 188 25.06 3.88 -0.51
N ILE A 189 24.06 4.21 -1.33
CA ILE A 189 23.93 3.77 -2.72
C ILE A 189 24.01 4.92 -3.74
N ARG A 190 24.27 6.14 -3.30
CA ARG A 190 24.59 7.29 -4.18
C ARG A 190 25.94 7.13 -4.84
N LYS A 191 26.05 7.72 -6.04
CA LYS A 191 27.33 7.79 -6.78
C LYS A 191 28.26 8.81 -6.16
#